data_e68b01ed3937d0d399ae9a8cd140c936
#
_entry.id   e68b01ed3937d0d399ae9a8cd140c936
#
_cell.length_a   1.000
_cell.length_b   1.000
_cell.length_c   1.000
_cell.angle_alpha   90.00
_cell.angle_beta   90.00
_cell.angle_gamma   90.00
#
_symmetry.space_group_name_H-M   'P 1'
#
loop_
_entity.id
_entity.type
_entity.pdbx_description
1 polymer ?
#
loop_
_entity_poly.entity_id
_entity_poly.type
_entity_poly.pdbx_seq_one_letter_code
_entity_poly.pdbx_strand_id
1 'polypeptide(L)'
;MGLKKTMHTLCTWIVVCMVTITVLTGCGKKGGKEVSIAGTWTLTGMKYDGDTYTQQDIESAGAGITLELFEDGTGTMLYDGISTELTWDAKEIHTETGTDTYVLKDSLLTVYDETTEMYFEKIQGTASNASSKKNDKAVEDTWEVTKLPSSSDLVPYSCADFTMNIPQGWVVEEAPSYAGMFHVLRVYDPGKPINQIVFMPKAEPFFPDENVQYMFGLNNEIYGLCPVLTNVSTEGIFQVFSQYVTALEANEVYDSVHVPHIENFSVLESFPGHSQMGSVSVSSDILRATFTQDGVEGEGMFTADVVPFAIELGTGYYMAYSVGYITAAKDDFLNWANTLQKSLSSLEYSQQFVSIAMNQSDQQVVTSQNLSRIANETSDMIMSSWENRNASQDILSQKQSDATLGYERIQDTQTGEIIKIDNGFMDHYDGTRYTTITDAQYADPVDKVVHIQ
;
A
#
# COMPACT_ATOMS: atom_id res chain seq x y z
N MET A 1 -9.49 -9.06 -31.15
CA MET A 1 -8.88 -9.96 -30.15
C MET A 1 -7.41 -10.33 -30.48
N GLY A 2 -6.95 -10.14 -31.71
CA GLY A 2 -5.55 -10.37 -32.14
C GLY A 2 -4.57 -9.29 -31.71
N LEU A 3 -4.94 -8.02 -31.86
CA LEU A 3 -4.06 -6.87 -31.63
C LEU A 3 -3.57 -6.76 -30.17
N LYS A 4 -4.47 -6.92 -29.20
CA LYS A 4 -4.12 -6.91 -27.75
C LYS A 4 -3.10 -8.00 -27.37
N LYS A 5 -3.24 -9.18 -27.96
CA LYS A 5 -2.35 -10.31 -27.67
C LYS A 5 -0.99 -10.13 -28.33
N THR A 6 -0.94 -9.54 -29.52
CA THR A 6 0.30 -9.28 -30.25
C THR A 6 1.10 -8.15 -29.60
N MET A 7 0.46 -7.05 -29.20
CA MET A 7 1.15 -5.94 -28.51
C MET A 7 1.62 -6.30 -27.12
N HIS A 8 0.81 -7.03 -26.33
CA HIS A 8 1.23 -7.52 -24.99
C HIS A 8 2.41 -8.50 -25.10
N THR A 9 2.39 -9.37 -26.10
CA THR A 9 3.52 -10.29 -26.38
C THR A 9 4.74 -9.52 -26.87
N LEU A 10 4.55 -8.46 -27.66
CA LEU A 10 5.62 -7.63 -28.20
C LEU A 10 6.36 -6.86 -27.10
N CYS A 11 5.61 -6.19 -26.23
CA CYS A 11 6.19 -5.44 -25.10
C CYS A 11 6.87 -6.36 -24.09
N THR A 12 6.30 -7.56 -23.83
CA THR A 12 6.95 -8.58 -22.99
C THR A 12 8.23 -9.12 -23.62
N TRP A 13 8.30 -9.19 -24.96
CA TRP A 13 9.51 -9.63 -25.68
C TRP A 13 10.61 -8.55 -25.71
N ILE A 14 10.26 -7.27 -25.75
CA ILE A 14 11.21 -6.14 -25.63
C ILE A 14 11.89 -6.18 -24.26
N VAL A 15 11.16 -6.60 -23.18
CA VAL A 15 11.72 -6.79 -21.85
C VAL A 15 12.53 -8.09 -21.70
N VAL A 16 12.27 -9.13 -22.50
CA VAL A 16 12.86 -10.48 -22.33
C VAL A 16 14.03 -10.78 -23.31
N CYS A 17 14.16 -10.09 -24.44
CA CYS A 17 15.18 -10.42 -25.48
C CYS A 17 16.56 -9.84 -25.28
N MET A 18 16.83 -9.12 -24.18
CA MET A 18 18.11 -8.42 -23.99
C MET A 18 19.02 -9.06 -22.92
N VAL A 19 19.28 -10.33 -23.00
CA VAL A 19 20.34 -10.97 -22.21
C VAL A 19 21.51 -11.28 -23.16
N THR A 20 22.56 -10.52 -23.10
CA THR A 20 23.99 -10.84 -23.07
C THR A 20 24.88 -9.75 -23.66
N ILE A 21 25.92 -9.45 -22.88
CA ILE A 21 27.32 -9.12 -23.23
C ILE A 21 27.81 -7.71 -22.94
N THR A 22 28.55 -7.68 -21.81
CA THR A 22 29.89 -7.09 -21.52
C THR A 22 30.25 -5.63 -21.85
N VAL A 23 30.59 -5.02 -20.73
CA VAL A 23 31.50 -3.89 -20.42
C VAL A 23 32.60 -3.60 -21.46
N LEU A 24 32.71 -2.35 -21.86
CA LEU A 24 33.98 -1.67 -22.10
C LEU A 24 33.86 -0.14 -21.91
N THR A 25 34.69 0.37 -21.03
CA THR A 25 34.91 1.77 -20.68
C THR A 25 35.54 2.55 -21.85
N GLY A 26 35.11 3.80 -22.05
CA GLY A 26 35.77 4.72 -22.95
C GLY A 26 35.41 6.18 -22.72
N CYS A 27 36.27 6.90 -22.04
CA CYS A 27 36.21 8.34 -21.79
C CYS A 27 36.61 9.15 -23.03
N GLY A 28 35.85 10.18 -23.41
CA GLY A 28 36.26 11.09 -24.46
C GLY A 28 35.44 12.37 -24.58
N LYS A 29 35.94 13.46 -23.99
CA LYS A 29 35.41 14.82 -24.13
C LYS A 29 35.58 15.35 -25.53
N LYS A 30 34.53 15.98 -26.14
CA LYS A 30 34.66 17.25 -26.89
C LYS A 30 33.26 17.88 -27.12
N GLY A 31 33.20 19.19 -26.91
CA GLY A 31 32.01 20.01 -26.80
C GLY A 31 31.32 20.34 -28.14
N GLY A 32 30.03 20.33 -28.07
CA GLY A 32 29.02 21.03 -28.82
C GLY A 32 27.89 21.29 -27.83
N LYS A 33 27.08 22.32 -28.01
CA LYS A 33 25.90 22.53 -27.21
C LYS A 33 24.96 21.35 -27.46
N GLU A 34 25.06 20.33 -26.63
CA GLU A 34 24.13 19.19 -26.64
C GLU A 34 22.80 19.66 -26.07
N VAL A 35 21.74 19.43 -26.83
CA VAL A 35 20.38 19.66 -26.35
C VAL A 35 20.07 18.51 -25.39
N SER A 36 19.94 18.82 -24.09
CA SER A 36 19.61 17.82 -23.10
C SER A 36 18.23 17.20 -23.37
N ILE A 37 18.14 15.87 -23.31
CA ILE A 37 16.87 15.13 -23.35
C ILE A 37 16.24 14.97 -21.97
N ALA A 38 16.82 15.56 -20.92
CA ALA A 38 16.23 15.51 -19.59
C ALA A 38 14.79 16.04 -19.57
N GLY A 39 13.92 15.34 -18.82
CA GLY A 39 12.50 15.62 -18.70
C GLY A 39 11.65 14.36 -18.81
N THR A 40 10.34 14.54 -18.73
CA THR A 40 9.37 13.45 -18.84
C THR A 40 8.83 13.35 -20.25
N TRP A 41 8.80 12.14 -20.78
CA TRP A 41 8.43 11.83 -22.15
C TRP A 41 7.38 10.73 -22.18
N THR A 42 6.33 10.86 -22.98
CA THR A 42 5.31 9.83 -23.18
C THR A 42 5.33 9.25 -24.58
N LEU A 43 5.13 7.95 -24.70
CA LEU A 43 5.06 7.26 -25.99
C LEU A 43 3.79 7.66 -26.74
N THR A 44 3.95 8.24 -27.93
CA THR A 44 2.83 8.70 -28.78
C THR A 44 2.71 7.93 -30.09
N GLY A 45 3.67 7.07 -30.41
CA GLY A 45 3.63 6.23 -31.58
C GLY A 45 4.77 5.23 -31.62
N MET A 46 4.63 4.18 -32.42
CA MET A 46 5.63 3.14 -32.54
C MET A 46 5.60 2.53 -33.94
N LYS A 47 6.77 2.16 -34.49
CA LYS A 47 6.88 1.24 -35.63
C LYS A 47 7.58 -0.02 -35.18
N TYR A 48 7.06 -1.16 -35.61
CA TYR A 48 7.65 -2.45 -35.36
C TYR A 48 7.44 -3.38 -36.56
N ASP A 49 8.51 -4.00 -37.03
CA ASP A 49 8.53 -4.92 -38.20
C ASP A 49 7.76 -4.41 -39.43
N GLY A 50 7.81 -3.08 -39.67
CA GLY A 50 7.14 -2.40 -40.77
C GLY A 50 5.70 -1.92 -40.49
N ASP A 51 5.07 -2.35 -39.42
CA ASP A 51 3.76 -1.89 -38.98
C ASP A 51 3.89 -0.60 -38.15
N THR A 52 2.92 0.31 -38.31
CA THR A 52 2.87 1.58 -37.55
C THR A 52 1.70 1.57 -36.60
N TYR A 53 1.94 1.92 -35.32
CA TYR A 53 0.96 2.02 -34.27
C TYR A 53 0.85 3.47 -33.81
N THR A 54 -0.37 3.97 -33.77
CA THR A 54 -0.69 5.33 -33.32
C THR A 54 -0.85 5.37 -31.79
N GLN A 55 -0.88 6.57 -31.22
CA GLN A 55 -1.18 6.77 -29.79
C GLN A 55 -2.49 6.06 -29.36
N GLN A 56 -3.53 6.15 -30.18
CA GLN A 56 -4.82 5.50 -29.93
C GLN A 56 -4.71 3.96 -29.90
N ASP A 57 -3.85 3.38 -30.75
CA ASP A 57 -3.59 1.94 -30.76
C ASP A 57 -2.86 1.51 -29.49
N ILE A 58 -1.87 2.30 -29.04
CA ILE A 58 -1.08 2.10 -27.83
C ILE A 58 -1.97 2.20 -26.58
N GLU A 59 -2.77 3.25 -26.47
CA GLU A 59 -3.71 3.45 -25.35
C GLU A 59 -4.77 2.34 -25.30
N SER A 60 -5.33 1.96 -26.44
CA SER A 60 -6.33 0.88 -26.52
C SER A 60 -5.77 -0.49 -26.15
N ALA A 61 -4.46 -0.68 -26.27
CA ALA A 61 -3.76 -1.89 -25.88
C ALA A 61 -3.29 -1.87 -24.42
N GLY A 62 -3.36 -0.73 -23.72
CA GLY A 62 -2.80 -0.55 -22.38
C GLY A 62 -1.27 -0.61 -22.35
N ALA A 63 -0.60 -0.20 -23.46
CA ALA A 63 0.84 -0.33 -23.65
C ALA A 63 1.58 1.02 -23.57
N GLY A 64 1.12 1.94 -22.71
CA GLY A 64 1.76 3.23 -22.51
C GLY A 64 3.15 3.09 -21.88
N ILE A 65 4.13 3.82 -22.45
CA ILE A 65 5.49 3.93 -21.88
C ILE A 65 5.75 5.39 -21.54
N THR A 66 6.29 5.62 -20.34
CA THR A 66 6.78 6.93 -19.91
C THR A 66 8.27 6.82 -19.59
N LEU A 67 9.07 7.77 -20.10
CA LEU A 67 10.48 7.92 -19.74
C LEU A 67 10.63 9.17 -18.87
N GLU A 68 11.30 9.04 -17.75
CA GLU A 68 11.73 10.16 -16.93
C GLU A 68 13.26 10.20 -16.93
N LEU A 69 13.84 11.23 -17.55
CA LEU A 69 15.27 11.36 -17.79
C LEU A 69 15.82 12.55 -17.00
N PHE A 70 16.82 12.30 -16.13
CA PHE A 70 17.42 13.32 -15.26
C PHE A 70 18.68 13.93 -15.87
N GLU A 71 19.03 15.17 -15.48
CA GLU A 71 20.21 15.89 -16.01
C GLU A 71 21.54 15.23 -15.65
N ASP A 72 21.57 14.33 -14.67
CA ASP A 72 22.75 13.57 -14.27
C ASP A 72 23.05 12.34 -15.14
N GLY A 73 22.22 12.08 -16.16
CA GLY A 73 22.36 10.94 -17.06
C GLY A 73 21.70 9.66 -16.55
N THR A 74 20.94 9.73 -15.45
CA THR A 74 20.10 8.63 -14.98
C THR A 74 18.65 8.85 -15.43
N GLY A 75 17.79 7.84 -15.27
CA GLY A 75 16.37 7.95 -15.55
C GLY A 75 15.60 6.69 -15.21
N THR A 76 14.30 6.73 -15.45
CA THR A 76 13.40 5.58 -15.28
C THR A 76 12.49 5.43 -16.49
N MET A 77 12.17 4.18 -16.82
CA MET A 77 11.15 3.82 -17.79
C MET A 77 9.99 3.14 -17.07
N LEU A 78 8.82 3.70 -17.18
CA LEU A 78 7.58 3.12 -16.64
C LEU A 78 6.79 2.45 -17.77
N TYR A 79 6.52 1.16 -17.62
CA TYR A 79 5.68 0.36 -18.51
C TYR A 79 4.79 -0.58 -17.72
N ASP A 80 3.48 -0.53 -17.94
CA ASP A 80 2.48 -1.38 -17.28
C ASP A 80 2.62 -1.42 -15.73
N GLY A 81 2.92 -0.24 -15.12
CA GLY A 81 3.15 -0.12 -13.68
C GLY A 81 4.51 -0.61 -13.18
N ILE A 82 5.36 -1.15 -14.06
CA ILE A 82 6.72 -1.59 -13.73
C ILE A 82 7.69 -0.47 -14.06
N SER A 83 8.46 -0.03 -13.05
CA SER A 83 9.54 0.96 -13.23
C SER A 83 10.88 0.25 -13.40
N THR A 84 11.60 0.60 -14.45
CA THR A 84 12.95 0.09 -14.73
C THR A 84 13.93 1.24 -14.72
N GLU A 85 15.02 1.13 -13.98
CA GLU A 85 16.11 2.09 -13.98
C GLU A 85 16.85 2.07 -15.34
N LEU A 86 17.29 3.23 -15.79
CA LEU A 86 18.10 3.38 -16.98
C LEU A 86 19.17 4.46 -16.80
N THR A 87 20.16 4.44 -17.66
CA THR A 87 21.11 5.54 -17.81
C THR A 87 21.12 6.02 -19.25
N TRP A 88 21.51 7.27 -19.49
CA TRP A 88 21.59 7.82 -20.85
C TRP A 88 22.81 8.73 -21.02
N ASP A 89 23.29 8.81 -22.25
CA ASP A 89 24.38 9.70 -22.63
C ASP A 89 23.98 10.53 -23.87
N ALA A 90 24.95 11.07 -24.61
CA ALA A 90 24.70 11.94 -25.78
C ALA A 90 23.98 11.27 -26.95
N LYS A 91 23.82 9.94 -26.95
CA LYS A 91 23.29 9.20 -28.13
C LYS A 91 22.49 7.96 -27.76
N GLU A 92 22.67 7.42 -26.59
CA GLU A 92 22.18 6.10 -26.21
C GLU A 92 21.44 6.13 -24.88
N ILE A 93 20.43 5.29 -24.77
CA ILE A 93 19.73 4.98 -23.53
C ILE A 93 20.08 3.53 -23.18
N HIS A 94 20.58 3.32 -21.98
CA HIS A 94 21.03 2.03 -21.48
C HIS A 94 20.08 1.54 -20.40
N THR A 95 19.53 0.35 -20.57
CA THR A 95 18.74 -0.37 -19.58
C THR A 95 19.50 -1.62 -19.14
N GLU A 96 19.06 -2.30 -18.10
CA GLU A 96 19.64 -3.61 -17.71
C GLU A 96 19.59 -4.62 -18.85
N THR A 97 18.71 -4.41 -19.81
CA THR A 97 18.40 -5.35 -20.87
C THR A 97 19.01 -4.98 -22.21
N GLY A 98 19.53 -3.76 -22.41
CA GLY A 98 20.14 -3.36 -23.67
C GLY A 98 20.44 -1.87 -23.78
N THR A 99 20.82 -1.51 -25.00
CA THR A 99 21.19 -0.13 -25.37
C THR A 99 20.46 0.25 -26.65
N ASP A 100 19.66 1.32 -26.56
CA ASP A 100 18.93 1.87 -27.67
C ASP A 100 19.51 3.21 -28.08
N THR A 101 19.55 3.48 -29.37
CA THR A 101 19.98 4.78 -29.89
C THR A 101 18.80 5.75 -29.89
N TYR A 102 19.05 7.04 -29.63
CA TYR A 102 18.01 8.04 -29.73
C TYR A 102 18.39 9.24 -30.60
N VAL A 103 17.38 9.93 -31.11
CA VAL A 103 17.48 11.22 -31.79
C VAL A 103 16.40 12.16 -31.28
N LEU A 104 16.80 13.38 -30.90
CA LEU A 104 15.85 14.45 -30.57
C LEU A 104 15.77 15.40 -31.78
N LYS A 105 14.58 15.54 -32.36
CA LYS A 105 14.30 16.46 -33.46
C LYS A 105 12.93 17.12 -33.26
N ASP A 106 12.89 18.45 -33.33
CA ASP A 106 11.65 19.25 -33.29
C ASP A 106 10.74 18.89 -32.11
N SER A 107 11.33 18.66 -30.94
CA SER A 107 10.63 18.23 -29.68
C SER A 107 10.09 16.80 -29.67
N LEU A 108 10.42 15.99 -30.68
CA LEU A 108 10.12 14.56 -30.71
C LEU A 108 11.40 13.78 -30.40
N LEU A 109 11.36 12.97 -29.35
CA LEU A 109 12.40 12.02 -28.99
C LEU A 109 12.08 10.69 -29.67
N THR A 110 12.92 10.24 -30.58
CA THR A 110 12.82 8.93 -31.24
C THR A 110 13.87 8.02 -30.65
N VAL A 111 13.44 6.93 -30.05
CA VAL A 111 14.28 5.84 -29.50
C VAL A 111 14.13 4.64 -30.43
N TYR A 112 15.24 4.07 -30.88
CA TYR A 112 15.21 3.00 -31.90
C TYR A 112 16.29 1.96 -31.69
N ASP A 113 15.94 0.72 -32.00
CA ASP A 113 16.83 -0.44 -32.18
C ASP A 113 16.81 -0.93 -33.65
N GLU A 114 17.27 -2.16 -33.90
CA GLU A 114 17.32 -2.74 -35.25
C GLU A 114 15.94 -2.95 -35.90
N THR A 115 14.86 -3.07 -35.11
CA THR A 115 13.53 -3.50 -35.56
C THR A 115 12.41 -2.56 -35.13
N THR A 116 12.67 -1.69 -34.15
CA THR A 116 11.67 -0.86 -33.49
C THR A 116 12.04 0.61 -33.55
N GLU A 117 11.08 1.48 -33.83
CA GLU A 117 11.19 2.93 -33.67
C GLU A 117 10.07 3.37 -32.72
N MET A 118 10.40 3.97 -31.58
CA MET A 118 9.45 4.51 -30.59
C MET A 118 9.51 6.03 -30.61
N TYR A 119 8.35 6.68 -30.68
CA TYR A 119 8.22 8.13 -30.75
C TYR A 119 7.66 8.66 -29.43
N PHE A 120 8.44 9.51 -28.79
CA PHE A 120 8.07 10.12 -27.51
C PHE A 120 7.91 11.62 -27.65
N GLU A 121 6.80 12.15 -27.17
CA GLU A 121 6.61 13.59 -27.01
C GLU A 121 6.91 13.98 -25.57
N LYS A 122 7.59 15.14 -25.43
CA LYS A 122 7.88 15.69 -24.11
C LYS A 122 6.56 16.12 -23.47
N ILE A 123 6.27 15.56 -22.31
CA ILE A 123 5.22 16.10 -21.47
C ILE A 123 5.70 17.52 -21.14
N GLN A 124 5.02 18.53 -21.65
CA GLN A 124 5.32 19.91 -21.31
C GLN A 124 4.97 20.15 -19.85
N GLY A 125 5.86 19.72 -18.96
CA GLY A 125 6.04 20.38 -17.71
C GLY A 125 6.63 21.74 -18.07
N THR A 126 5.90 22.79 -17.76
CA THR A 126 6.28 24.18 -18.05
C THR A 126 7.74 24.41 -17.71
N ALA A 127 8.54 24.70 -18.72
CA ALA A 127 9.92 25.13 -18.53
C ALA A 127 9.91 26.25 -17.50
N SER A 128 10.58 26.07 -16.38
CA SER A 128 10.74 27.06 -15.34
C SER A 128 11.40 28.30 -15.92
N ASN A 129 10.58 29.26 -16.33
CA ASN A 129 11.07 30.61 -16.53
C ASN A 129 11.42 31.17 -15.15
N ALA A 130 12.68 31.47 -14.94
CA ALA A 130 13.28 32.00 -13.69
C ALA A 130 12.74 33.38 -13.26
N SER A 131 11.49 33.71 -13.57
CA SER A 131 10.85 35.00 -13.29
C SER A 131 9.75 34.97 -12.24
N SER A 132 9.23 33.78 -11.86
CA SER A 132 8.06 33.66 -10.97
C SER A 132 8.38 33.41 -9.49
N LYS A 133 9.63 33.14 -9.12
CA LYS A 133 10.02 32.85 -7.72
C LYS A 133 9.60 33.90 -6.67
N LYS A 134 9.14 35.07 -7.08
CA LYS A 134 8.73 36.15 -6.18
C LYS A 134 7.26 36.04 -5.77
N ASN A 135 6.39 35.51 -6.64
CA ASN A 135 4.96 35.36 -6.37
C ASN A 135 4.64 34.11 -5.54
N ASP A 136 5.27 32.97 -5.87
CA ASP A 136 5.00 31.70 -5.17
C ASP A 136 5.37 31.79 -3.67
N LYS A 137 6.49 32.45 -3.34
CA LYS A 137 6.91 32.63 -1.95
C LYS A 137 5.98 33.56 -1.17
N ALA A 138 5.46 34.63 -1.80
CA ALA A 138 4.52 35.52 -1.17
C ALA A 138 3.15 34.88 -0.90
N VAL A 139 2.76 33.90 -1.72
CA VAL A 139 1.53 33.11 -1.54
C VAL A 139 1.68 32.15 -0.35
N GLU A 140 2.81 31.46 -0.23
CA GLU A 140 3.06 30.50 0.86
C GLU A 140 3.20 31.17 2.24
N ASP A 141 3.58 32.42 2.31
CA ASP A 141 3.75 33.15 3.58
C ASP A 141 2.42 33.29 4.36
N THR A 142 1.27 33.03 3.72
CA THR A 142 -0.08 33.07 4.34
C THR A 142 -0.63 31.67 4.66
N TRP A 143 0.14 30.61 4.47
CA TRP A 143 -0.33 29.25 4.62
C TRP A 143 -0.17 28.72 6.04
N GLU A 144 -1.24 28.15 6.57
CA GLU A 144 -1.21 27.28 7.74
C GLU A 144 -1.17 25.81 7.26
N VAL A 145 -0.04 25.13 7.49
CA VAL A 145 0.25 23.83 6.90
C VAL A 145 0.15 22.73 7.95
N THR A 146 -0.69 21.73 7.69
CA THR A 146 -0.72 20.46 8.42
C THR A 146 -0.16 19.35 7.54
N LYS A 147 1.01 18.80 7.90
CA LYS A 147 1.62 17.65 7.22
C LYS A 147 0.81 16.39 7.52
N LEU A 148 0.55 15.57 6.50
CA LEU A 148 -0.09 14.27 6.62
C LEU A 148 0.95 13.13 6.67
N PRO A 149 0.53 11.91 7.06
CA PRO A 149 1.45 10.80 7.26
C PRO A 149 2.17 10.37 5.97
N SER A 150 3.43 10.01 6.13
CA SER A 150 4.28 9.51 5.05
C SER A 150 5.07 8.30 5.52
N SER A 151 5.39 7.37 4.61
CA SER A 151 6.25 6.24 4.94
C SER A 151 7.68 6.63 5.33
N SER A 152 8.11 7.87 5.03
CA SER A 152 9.39 8.42 5.49
C SER A 152 9.38 8.82 6.97
N ASP A 153 8.22 8.89 7.60
CA ASP A 153 8.04 9.22 9.01
C ASP A 153 8.09 7.98 9.92
N LEU A 154 8.41 6.81 9.36
CA LEU A 154 8.62 5.58 10.13
C LEU A 154 9.97 5.62 10.86
N VAL A 155 9.95 5.24 12.13
CA VAL A 155 11.14 5.15 13.00
C VAL A 155 11.28 3.72 13.55
N PRO A 156 12.51 3.21 13.73
CA PRO A 156 12.72 1.88 14.28
C PRO A 156 12.30 1.81 15.76
N TYR A 157 11.52 0.79 16.07
CA TYR A 157 11.16 0.35 17.42
C TYR A 157 11.76 -1.02 17.68
N SER A 158 12.24 -1.29 18.91
CA SER A 158 12.79 -2.58 19.30
C SER A 158 12.49 -2.86 20.76
N CYS A 159 12.02 -4.07 21.04
CA CYS A 159 11.87 -4.64 22.38
C CYS A 159 12.54 -6.03 22.45
N ALA A 160 12.31 -6.79 23.52
CA ALA A 160 12.87 -8.14 23.66
C ALA A 160 12.24 -9.13 22.65
N ASP A 161 10.98 -8.92 22.29
CA ASP A 161 10.17 -9.87 21.54
C ASP A 161 10.19 -9.63 20.05
N PHE A 162 10.31 -8.37 19.60
CA PHE A 162 10.32 -8.03 18.18
C PHE A 162 11.03 -6.71 17.87
N THR A 163 11.25 -6.48 16.57
CA THR A 163 11.58 -5.17 15.99
C THR A 163 10.54 -4.79 14.94
N MET A 164 10.27 -3.50 14.78
CA MET A 164 9.30 -2.99 13.82
C MET A 164 9.60 -1.52 13.51
N ASN A 165 9.31 -1.04 12.30
CA ASN A 165 9.31 0.39 12.01
C ASN A 165 7.89 0.93 12.25
N ILE A 166 7.75 1.90 13.14
CA ILE A 166 6.44 2.46 13.53
C ILE A 166 6.37 3.95 13.17
N PRO A 167 5.18 4.51 12.95
CA PRO A 167 5.05 5.95 12.77
C PRO A 167 5.60 6.70 13.98
N GLN A 168 6.28 7.82 13.71
CA GLN A 168 6.92 8.60 14.77
C GLN A 168 5.91 9.09 15.81
N GLY A 169 6.20 8.84 17.07
CA GLY A 169 5.34 9.25 18.21
C GLY A 169 4.20 8.29 18.54
N TRP A 170 4.08 7.19 17.81
CA TRP A 170 3.07 6.17 18.11
C TRP A 170 3.47 5.32 19.31
N VAL A 171 2.46 4.75 19.96
CA VAL A 171 2.60 3.89 21.14
C VAL A 171 2.50 2.43 20.72
N VAL A 172 3.32 1.59 21.37
CA VAL A 172 3.30 0.14 21.23
C VAL A 172 2.80 -0.47 22.52
N GLU A 173 1.79 -1.32 22.43
CA GLU A 173 1.30 -2.18 23.51
C GLU A 173 1.40 -3.63 23.05
N GLU A 174 1.83 -4.51 23.93
CA GLU A 174 1.95 -5.95 23.64
C GLU A 174 1.60 -6.82 24.84
N ALA A 175 1.07 -8.00 24.55
CA ALA A 175 0.96 -9.06 25.54
C ALA A 175 2.37 -9.59 25.86
N PRO A 176 2.60 -10.13 27.08
CA PRO A 176 3.93 -10.62 27.45
C PRO A 176 4.37 -11.84 26.64
N SER A 177 5.69 -12.05 26.53
CA SER A 177 6.31 -13.12 25.74
C SER A 177 5.75 -14.52 26.03
N TYR A 178 5.33 -14.79 27.26
CA TYR A 178 4.78 -16.09 27.64
C TYR A 178 3.37 -16.36 27.05
N ALA A 179 2.71 -15.37 26.47
CA ALA A 179 1.49 -15.58 25.70
C ALA A 179 1.76 -16.42 24.42
N GLY A 180 2.99 -16.41 23.90
CA GLY A 180 3.40 -17.24 22.78
C GLY A 180 2.58 -17.00 21.53
N MET A 181 1.92 -18.04 20.98
CA MET A 181 1.05 -17.90 19.79
C MET A 181 -0.17 -17.01 20.02
N PHE A 182 -0.55 -16.76 21.28
CA PHE A 182 -1.63 -15.85 21.66
C PHE A 182 -1.14 -14.43 21.94
N HIS A 183 0.05 -14.10 21.44
CA HIS A 183 0.59 -12.75 21.50
C HIS A 183 -0.35 -11.76 20.82
N VAL A 184 -0.50 -10.59 21.43
CA VAL A 184 -1.27 -9.48 20.88
C VAL A 184 -0.33 -8.28 20.79
N LEU A 185 -0.23 -7.72 19.60
CA LEU A 185 0.51 -6.49 19.33
C LEU A 185 -0.47 -5.42 18.88
N ARG A 186 -0.40 -4.24 19.48
CA ARG A 186 -1.07 -3.03 19.05
C ARG A 186 -0.09 -1.87 18.91
N VAL A 187 -0.13 -1.19 17.78
CA VAL A 187 0.63 0.04 17.51
C VAL A 187 -0.36 1.11 17.11
N TYR A 188 -0.42 2.23 17.82
CA TYR A 188 -1.47 3.22 17.58
C TYR A 188 -1.01 4.66 17.83
N ASP A 189 -1.72 5.61 17.19
CA ASP A 189 -1.58 7.04 17.40
C ASP A 189 -2.24 7.45 18.74
N PRO A 190 -1.48 7.93 19.75
CA PRO A 190 -2.07 8.33 21.02
C PRO A 190 -3.02 9.54 20.89
N GLY A 191 -2.87 10.37 19.84
CA GLY A 191 -3.75 11.49 19.54
C GLY A 191 -5.05 11.09 18.85
N LYS A 192 -5.05 9.94 18.13
CA LYS A 192 -6.18 9.43 17.36
C LYS A 192 -6.15 7.89 17.36
N PRO A 193 -6.53 7.21 18.46
CA PRO A 193 -6.29 5.77 18.68
C PRO A 193 -6.93 4.83 17.66
N ILE A 194 -7.87 5.29 16.84
CA ILE A 194 -8.45 4.55 15.73
C ILE A 194 -7.44 4.34 14.58
N ASN A 195 -6.41 5.21 14.48
CA ASN A 195 -5.28 5.02 13.58
C ASN A 195 -4.33 4.02 14.24
N GLN A 196 -4.35 2.78 13.77
CA GLN A 196 -3.63 1.69 14.44
C GLN A 196 -3.34 0.50 13.53
N ILE A 197 -2.44 -0.32 14.04
CA ILE A 197 -2.13 -1.67 13.58
C ILE A 197 -2.41 -2.61 14.74
N VAL A 198 -3.13 -3.70 14.51
CA VAL A 198 -3.26 -4.81 15.46
C VAL A 198 -2.89 -6.10 14.77
N PHE A 199 -2.12 -6.95 15.45
CA PHE A 199 -1.72 -8.25 14.95
C PHE A 199 -1.73 -9.29 16.06
N MET A 200 -2.37 -10.43 15.78
CA MET A 200 -2.43 -11.61 16.65
C MET A 200 -2.09 -12.85 15.81
N PRO A 201 -1.01 -13.56 16.09
CA PRO A 201 -0.71 -14.82 15.41
C PRO A 201 -1.85 -15.83 15.48
N LYS A 202 -2.56 -15.87 16.64
CA LYS A 202 -3.69 -16.77 16.89
C LYS A 202 -4.69 -16.15 17.84
N ALA A 203 -5.98 -16.37 17.58
CA ALA A 203 -7.10 -16.06 18.46
C ALA A 203 -8.01 -17.28 18.54
N GLU A 204 -8.42 -17.66 19.76
CA GLU A 204 -9.36 -18.75 20.05
C GLU A 204 -9.89 -18.67 21.48
N PRO A 205 -11.01 -19.34 21.82
CA PRO A 205 -11.92 -20.06 20.95
C PRO A 205 -13.04 -19.17 20.39
N PHE A 206 -13.56 -19.57 19.22
CA PHE A 206 -14.83 -19.09 18.68
C PHE A 206 -15.78 -20.29 18.61
N PHE A 207 -16.88 -20.25 19.33
CA PHE A 207 -17.75 -21.44 19.51
C PHE A 207 -18.76 -21.59 18.37
N PRO A 208 -19.11 -22.83 17.97
CA PRO A 208 -20.11 -23.04 16.92
C PRO A 208 -21.54 -22.71 17.37
N ASP A 209 -21.82 -22.83 18.67
CA ASP A 209 -23.11 -22.53 19.28
C ASP A 209 -23.00 -22.27 20.81
N GLU A 210 -24.08 -21.75 21.38
CA GLU A 210 -24.17 -21.40 22.81
C GLU A 210 -24.05 -22.60 23.75
N ASN A 211 -24.41 -23.83 23.31
CA ASN A 211 -24.30 -25.01 24.17
C ASN A 211 -22.84 -25.41 24.37
N VAL A 212 -22.07 -25.37 23.27
CA VAL A 212 -20.63 -25.64 23.32
C VAL A 212 -19.94 -24.56 24.15
N GLN A 213 -20.25 -23.29 23.91
CA GLN A 213 -19.73 -22.16 24.69
C GLN A 213 -20.00 -22.37 26.19
N TYR A 214 -21.25 -22.67 26.59
CA TYR A 214 -21.63 -22.94 27.94
C TYR A 214 -20.84 -24.10 28.58
N MET A 215 -20.68 -25.20 27.83
CA MET A 215 -19.91 -26.37 28.28
C MET A 215 -18.45 -26.01 28.58
N PHE A 216 -17.80 -25.22 27.74
CA PHE A 216 -16.45 -24.75 28.00
C PHE A 216 -16.40 -23.73 29.14
N GLY A 217 -17.40 -22.84 29.24
CA GLY A 217 -17.52 -21.85 30.30
C GLY A 217 -17.67 -22.44 31.70
N LEU A 218 -18.22 -23.66 31.83
CA LEU A 218 -18.27 -24.38 33.12
C LEU A 218 -16.88 -24.71 33.70
N ASN A 219 -15.87 -24.87 32.80
CA ASN A 219 -14.50 -25.19 33.20
C ASN A 219 -13.59 -23.96 33.30
N ASN A 220 -13.90 -22.92 32.56
CA ASN A 220 -13.17 -21.66 32.55
C ASN A 220 -14.12 -20.52 32.23
N GLU A 221 -14.34 -19.62 33.20
CA GLU A 221 -15.27 -18.49 33.07
C GLU A 221 -14.95 -17.59 31.85
N ILE A 222 -13.69 -17.43 31.53
CA ILE A 222 -13.27 -16.63 30.36
C ILE A 222 -13.82 -17.23 29.04
N TYR A 223 -13.86 -18.56 28.93
CA TYR A 223 -14.43 -19.21 27.75
C TYR A 223 -15.93 -18.96 27.60
N GLY A 224 -16.64 -18.75 28.71
CA GLY A 224 -18.04 -18.34 28.68
C GLY A 224 -18.26 -16.93 28.10
N LEU A 225 -17.22 -16.10 28.03
CA LEU A 225 -17.24 -14.77 27.41
C LEU A 225 -16.86 -14.79 25.93
N CYS A 226 -16.17 -15.85 25.47
CA CYS A 226 -15.73 -15.95 24.08
C CYS A 226 -16.93 -16.07 23.14
N PRO A 227 -16.83 -15.55 21.89
CA PRO A 227 -17.98 -15.42 21.01
C PRO A 227 -18.48 -16.74 20.41
N VAL A 228 -19.76 -16.74 20.02
CA VAL A 228 -20.35 -17.73 19.13
C VAL A 228 -20.22 -17.24 17.67
N LEU A 229 -19.57 -18.03 16.84
CA LEU A 229 -19.32 -17.73 15.44
C LEU A 229 -20.38 -18.42 14.55
N THR A 230 -21.47 -17.70 14.27
CA THR A 230 -22.55 -18.21 13.40
C THR A 230 -22.24 -18.07 11.93
N ASN A 231 -21.50 -17.02 11.54
CA ASN A 231 -20.95 -16.81 10.20
C ASN A 231 -19.49 -17.28 10.19
N VAL A 232 -19.25 -18.52 9.74
CA VAL A 232 -17.91 -19.12 9.76
C VAL A 232 -17.08 -18.58 8.59
N SER A 233 -16.59 -17.35 8.77
CA SER A 233 -15.82 -16.63 7.77
C SER A 233 -14.93 -15.57 8.43
N THR A 234 -13.99 -15.00 7.68
CA THR A 234 -13.19 -13.84 8.10
C THR A 234 -14.10 -12.68 8.53
N GLU A 235 -15.16 -12.40 7.76
CA GLU A 235 -16.15 -11.38 8.12
C GLU A 235 -16.83 -11.69 9.47
N GLY A 236 -17.23 -12.94 9.66
CA GLY A 236 -17.86 -13.38 10.90
C GLY A 236 -16.96 -13.21 12.13
N ILE A 237 -15.65 -13.43 12.00
CA ILE A 237 -14.69 -13.15 13.08
C ILE A 237 -14.79 -11.69 13.52
N PHE A 238 -14.76 -10.73 12.57
CA PHE A 238 -14.80 -9.30 12.91
C PHE A 238 -16.18 -8.81 13.32
N GLN A 239 -17.26 -9.46 12.89
CA GLN A 239 -18.62 -9.18 13.38
C GLN A 239 -18.79 -9.51 14.87
N VAL A 240 -18.06 -10.51 15.39
CA VAL A 240 -18.09 -10.92 16.81
C VAL A 240 -16.85 -10.49 17.58
N PHE A 241 -15.97 -9.70 16.97
CA PHE A 241 -14.65 -9.35 17.52
C PHE A 241 -14.76 -8.59 18.85
N SER A 242 -15.72 -7.68 18.99
CA SER A 242 -15.95 -6.96 20.26
C SER A 242 -16.25 -7.90 21.43
N GLN A 243 -16.95 -9.01 21.19
CA GLN A 243 -17.18 -10.02 22.24
C GLN A 243 -15.88 -10.78 22.55
N TYR A 244 -15.04 -11.06 21.55
CA TYR A 244 -13.72 -11.65 21.77
C TYR A 244 -12.83 -10.71 22.60
N VAL A 245 -12.84 -9.41 22.31
CA VAL A 245 -12.13 -8.39 23.11
C VAL A 245 -12.57 -8.40 24.55
N THR A 246 -13.87 -8.52 24.83
CA THR A 246 -14.38 -8.66 26.22
C THR A 246 -13.76 -9.87 26.95
N ALA A 247 -13.55 -10.98 26.24
CA ALA A 247 -12.88 -12.14 26.82
C ALA A 247 -11.37 -11.90 27.05
N LEU A 248 -10.71 -11.13 26.18
CA LEU A 248 -9.31 -10.71 26.39
C LEU A 248 -9.20 -9.81 27.63
N GLU A 249 -10.08 -8.81 27.77
CA GLU A 249 -10.09 -7.87 28.90
C GLU A 249 -10.35 -8.57 30.25
N ALA A 250 -11.05 -9.70 30.25
CA ALA A 250 -11.27 -10.50 31.43
C ALA A 250 -10.08 -11.40 31.80
N ASN A 251 -9.04 -11.44 30.99
CA ASN A 251 -7.85 -12.28 31.16
C ASN A 251 -6.63 -11.44 31.51
N GLU A 252 -6.14 -11.54 32.75
CA GLU A 252 -4.98 -10.81 33.28
C GLU A 252 -3.71 -10.92 32.40
N VAL A 253 -3.59 -11.94 31.54
CA VAL A 253 -2.49 -12.07 30.58
C VAL A 253 -2.41 -10.88 29.62
N TYR A 254 -3.54 -10.24 29.36
CA TYR A 254 -3.66 -9.13 28.39
C TYR A 254 -3.76 -7.74 29.04
N ASP A 255 -3.54 -7.61 30.35
CA ASP A 255 -3.60 -6.32 31.06
C ASP A 255 -2.64 -5.25 30.48
N SER A 256 -1.59 -5.68 29.78
CA SER A 256 -0.59 -4.78 29.17
C SER A 256 -0.97 -4.29 27.77
N VAL A 257 -2.04 -4.79 27.17
CA VAL A 257 -2.49 -4.40 25.83
C VAL A 257 -3.98 -4.14 25.80
N HIS A 258 -4.37 -2.96 25.36
CA HIS A 258 -5.77 -2.60 25.17
C HIS A 258 -6.18 -2.76 23.70
N VAL A 259 -6.87 -3.85 23.39
CA VAL A 259 -7.45 -4.06 22.05
C VAL A 259 -8.81 -3.36 21.99
N PRO A 260 -9.05 -2.47 21.03
CA PRO A 260 -10.31 -1.74 20.97
C PRO A 260 -11.46 -2.62 20.47
N HIS A 261 -12.66 -2.31 20.93
CA HIS A 261 -13.90 -2.88 20.39
C HIS A 261 -14.14 -2.39 18.96
N ILE A 262 -14.54 -3.31 18.08
CA ILE A 262 -14.96 -3.03 16.71
C ILE A 262 -16.47 -3.21 16.64
N GLU A 263 -17.20 -2.12 16.44
CA GLU A 263 -18.65 -2.10 16.34
C GLU A 263 -19.10 -1.76 14.92
N ASN A 264 -20.32 -2.12 14.56
CA ASN A 264 -20.93 -1.79 13.26
C ASN A 264 -20.06 -2.17 12.05
N PHE A 265 -19.37 -3.32 12.15
CA PHE A 265 -18.48 -3.81 11.08
C PHE A 265 -19.27 -4.07 9.81
N SER A 266 -18.84 -3.45 8.71
CA SER A 266 -19.50 -3.56 7.40
C SER A 266 -18.47 -3.63 6.29
N VAL A 267 -18.49 -4.73 5.53
CA VAL A 267 -17.56 -4.98 4.42
C VAL A 267 -17.90 -4.08 3.23
N LEU A 268 -16.89 -3.38 2.72
CA LEU A 268 -16.94 -2.60 1.49
C LEU A 268 -16.47 -3.43 0.30
N GLU A 269 -15.35 -4.13 0.47
CA GLU A 269 -14.73 -4.97 -0.56
C GLU A 269 -14.16 -6.23 0.09
N SER A 270 -14.21 -7.36 -0.62
CA SER A 270 -13.61 -8.63 -0.20
C SER A 270 -12.68 -9.14 -1.29
N PHE A 271 -11.49 -9.55 -0.90
CA PHE A 271 -10.45 -10.08 -1.77
C PHE A 271 -10.08 -11.50 -1.32
N PRO A 272 -9.82 -12.43 -2.26
CA PRO A 272 -9.37 -13.75 -1.88
C PRO A 272 -7.98 -13.69 -1.24
N GLY A 273 -7.87 -14.18 -0.01
CA GLY A 273 -6.59 -14.39 0.66
C GLY A 273 -6.00 -15.77 0.39
N HIS A 274 -4.78 -15.97 0.85
CA HIS A 274 -4.12 -17.27 0.83
C HIS A 274 -3.94 -17.76 2.25
N SER A 275 -4.66 -18.84 2.61
CA SER A 275 -4.52 -19.41 3.93
C SER A 275 -3.12 -20.00 4.13
N GLN A 276 -2.46 -19.60 5.20
CA GLN A 276 -1.21 -20.23 5.65
C GLN A 276 -1.44 -21.61 6.25
N MET A 277 -2.68 -21.89 6.64
CA MET A 277 -3.13 -23.18 7.16
C MET A 277 -3.54 -24.16 6.04
N GLY A 278 -3.44 -23.73 4.77
CA GLY A 278 -3.74 -24.55 3.59
C GLY A 278 -5.18 -25.03 3.58
N SER A 279 -5.38 -26.30 3.25
CA SER A 279 -6.72 -26.91 3.07
C SER A 279 -7.53 -27.09 4.36
N VAL A 280 -6.96 -26.86 5.54
CA VAL A 280 -7.71 -26.94 6.81
C VAL A 280 -8.43 -25.64 7.15
N SER A 281 -8.08 -24.54 6.49
CA SER A 281 -8.81 -23.28 6.60
C SER A 281 -10.13 -23.34 5.83
N VAL A 282 -11.15 -22.74 6.39
CA VAL A 282 -12.48 -22.63 5.78
C VAL A 282 -12.77 -21.22 5.24
N SER A 283 -12.00 -20.23 5.65
CA SER A 283 -12.03 -18.84 5.13
C SER A 283 -10.71 -18.15 5.42
N SER A 284 -10.24 -17.34 4.47
CA SER A 284 -8.99 -16.56 4.58
C SER A 284 -9.05 -15.28 3.76
N ASP A 285 -10.20 -14.60 3.78
CA ASP A 285 -10.41 -13.40 2.97
C ASP A 285 -9.65 -12.20 3.55
N ILE A 286 -9.34 -11.24 2.68
CA ILE A 286 -8.90 -9.91 3.05
C ILE A 286 -10.08 -8.97 2.83
N LEU A 287 -10.47 -8.25 3.86
CA LEU A 287 -11.64 -7.39 3.84
C LEU A 287 -11.25 -5.93 3.96
N ARG A 288 -11.75 -5.10 3.08
CA ARG A 288 -11.84 -3.67 3.30
C ARG A 288 -13.19 -3.37 3.93
N ALA A 289 -13.22 -2.75 5.09
CA ALA A 289 -14.44 -2.57 5.84
C ALA A 289 -14.48 -1.23 6.58
N THR A 290 -15.70 -0.74 6.83
CA THR A 290 -15.96 0.33 7.79
C THR A 290 -16.38 -0.26 9.13
N PHE A 291 -16.17 0.49 10.18
CA PHE A 291 -16.51 0.11 11.55
C PHE A 291 -16.65 1.36 12.43
N THR A 292 -17.04 1.16 13.68
CA THR A 292 -17.04 2.20 14.70
C THR A 292 -16.17 1.76 15.86
N GLN A 293 -15.31 2.65 16.34
CA GLN A 293 -14.51 2.49 17.55
C GLN A 293 -14.69 3.72 18.44
N ASP A 294 -15.11 3.53 19.67
CA ASP A 294 -15.34 4.62 20.64
C ASP A 294 -16.22 5.77 20.08
N GLY A 295 -17.20 5.42 19.23
CA GLY A 295 -18.09 6.38 18.57
C GLY A 295 -17.48 7.10 17.36
N VAL A 296 -16.26 6.77 16.97
CA VAL A 296 -15.59 7.31 15.76
C VAL A 296 -15.74 6.33 14.61
N GLU A 297 -16.18 6.83 13.44
CA GLU A 297 -16.19 6.01 12.21
C GLU A 297 -14.76 5.77 11.71
N GLY A 298 -14.45 4.49 11.44
CA GLY A 298 -13.19 4.03 10.90
C GLY A 298 -13.35 3.29 9.59
N GLU A 299 -12.25 3.18 8.88
CA GLU A 299 -12.07 2.30 7.73
C GLU A 299 -10.75 1.55 7.87
N GLY A 300 -10.66 0.34 7.31
CA GLY A 300 -9.45 -0.45 7.40
C GLY A 300 -9.43 -1.67 6.50
N MET A 301 -8.28 -2.34 6.52
CA MET A 301 -8.08 -3.65 5.94
C MET A 301 -7.95 -4.68 7.06
N PHE A 302 -8.67 -5.79 6.91
CA PHE A 302 -8.83 -6.81 7.95
C PHE A 302 -8.57 -8.19 7.37
N THR A 303 -7.93 -9.08 8.13
CA THR A 303 -7.70 -10.47 7.72
C THR A 303 -7.74 -11.41 8.91
N ALA A 304 -8.22 -12.63 8.67
CA ALA A 304 -8.15 -13.74 9.59
C ALA A 304 -8.28 -15.05 8.82
N ASP A 305 -7.55 -16.07 9.25
CA ASP A 305 -7.55 -17.41 8.68
C ASP A 305 -8.37 -18.33 9.59
N VAL A 306 -9.57 -18.70 9.20
CA VAL A 306 -10.54 -19.43 10.06
C VAL A 306 -10.35 -20.92 9.91
N VAL A 307 -10.05 -21.60 11.02
CA VAL A 307 -9.72 -23.03 11.07
C VAL A 307 -10.63 -23.77 12.06
N PRO A 308 -11.35 -24.80 11.65
CA PRO A 308 -12.12 -25.64 12.57
C PRO A 308 -11.21 -26.56 13.40
N PHE A 309 -11.53 -26.73 14.67
CA PHE A 309 -10.88 -27.66 15.57
C PHE A 309 -11.92 -28.58 16.21
N ALA A 310 -11.84 -29.88 15.99
CA ALA A 310 -12.70 -30.92 16.56
C ALA A 310 -14.22 -30.66 16.42
N ILE A 311 -14.66 -29.85 15.48
CA ILE A 311 -16.07 -29.51 15.22
C ILE A 311 -16.89 -30.76 14.90
N GLU A 312 -16.35 -31.70 14.11
CA GLU A 312 -17.01 -32.94 13.74
C GLU A 312 -17.33 -33.85 14.93
N LEU A 313 -16.64 -33.65 16.07
CA LEU A 313 -16.88 -34.39 17.31
C LEU A 313 -17.99 -33.78 18.16
N GLY A 314 -18.55 -32.63 17.76
CA GLY A 314 -19.57 -31.88 18.51
C GLY A 314 -19.07 -31.23 19.79
N THR A 315 -17.75 -31.12 19.98
CA THR A 315 -17.10 -30.56 21.19
C THR A 315 -15.99 -29.58 20.83
N GLY A 316 -15.92 -29.18 19.56
CA GLY A 316 -14.85 -28.31 19.05
C GLY A 316 -15.25 -26.85 18.98
N TYR A 317 -14.31 -26.07 18.47
CA TYR A 317 -14.45 -24.63 18.26
C TYR A 317 -13.68 -24.21 17.00
N TYR A 318 -13.84 -22.96 16.57
CA TYR A 318 -13.02 -22.36 15.51
C TYR A 318 -11.86 -21.59 16.11
N MET A 319 -10.75 -21.62 15.42
CA MET A 319 -9.56 -20.81 15.67
C MET A 319 -9.42 -19.80 14.55
N ALA A 320 -8.91 -18.63 14.85
CA ALA A 320 -8.49 -17.64 13.87
C ALA A 320 -6.97 -17.48 13.91
N TYR A 321 -6.29 -17.68 12.81
CA TYR A 321 -4.86 -17.44 12.66
C TYR A 321 -4.62 -16.16 11.86
N SER A 322 -3.45 -15.56 12.02
CA SER A 322 -3.05 -14.35 11.28
C SER A 322 -4.10 -13.23 11.38
N VAL A 323 -4.72 -13.11 12.57
CA VAL A 323 -5.70 -12.04 12.79
C VAL A 323 -4.97 -10.73 12.78
N GLY A 324 -5.25 -9.90 11.79
CA GLY A 324 -4.57 -8.63 11.63
C GLY A 324 -5.46 -7.57 11.02
N TYR A 325 -5.23 -6.33 11.41
CA TYR A 325 -5.85 -5.21 10.75
C TYR A 325 -5.01 -3.94 10.85
N ILE A 326 -5.16 -3.11 9.82
CA ILE A 326 -4.67 -1.74 9.78
C ILE A 326 -5.87 -0.83 9.60
N THR A 327 -6.00 0.18 10.44
CA THR A 327 -7.16 1.08 10.44
C THR A 327 -6.77 2.53 10.62
N ALA A 328 -7.64 3.42 10.15
CA ALA A 328 -7.61 4.82 10.50
C ALA A 328 -9.05 5.37 10.53
N ALA A 329 -9.22 6.63 10.94
CA ALA A 329 -10.48 7.31 10.75
C ALA A 329 -10.87 7.26 9.26
N LYS A 330 -12.15 7.09 8.98
CA LYS A 330 -12.69 6.81 7.65
C LYS A 330 -12.17 7.79 6.57
N ASP A 331 -12.17 9.08 6.87
CA ASP A 331 -11.73 10.10 5.90
C ASP A 331 -10.20 10.17 5.72
N ASP A 332 -9.44 9.53 6.62
CA ASP A 332 -7.97 9.54 6.62
C ASP A 332 -7.36 8.21 6.19
N PHE A 333 -8.15 7.14 6.10
CA PHE A 333 -7.60 5.79 5.87
C PHE A 333 -6.77 5.70 4.59
N LEU A 334 -7.20 6.33 3.51
CA LEU A 334 -6.47 6.35 2.23
C LEU A 334 -5.07 6.97 2.34
N ASN A 335 -4.89 7.94 3.24
CA ASN A 335 -3.58 8.55 3.50
C ASN A 335 -2.68 7.64 4.37
N TRP A 336 -3.29 6.89 5.31
CA TRP A 336 -2.55 6.04 6.24
C TRP A 336 -2.20 4.66 5.68
N ALA A 337 -3.00 4.11 4.77
CA ALA A 337 -2.94 2.72 4.35
C ALA A 337 -1.53 2.26 3.97
N ASN A 338 -0.83 2.97 3.09
CA ASN A 338 0.53 2.62 2.67
C ASN A 338 1.55 2.67 3.81
N THR A 339 1.44 3.66 4.70
CA THR A 339 2.34 3.81 5.85
C THR A 339 2.14 2.67 6.85
N LEU A 340 0.88 2.32 7.14
CA LEU A 340 0.54 1.24 8.05
C LEU A 340 0.94 -0.14 7.50
N GLN A 341 0.76 -0.37 6.20
CA GLN A 341 1.21 -1.60 5.53
C GLN A 341 2.73 -1.75 5.63
N LYS A 342 3.50 -0.71 5.30
CA LYS A 342 4.96 -0.73 5.41
C LYS A 342 5.42 -0.91 6.86
N SER A 343 4.67 -0.36 7.82
CA SER A 343 4.95 -0.58 9.24
C SER A 343 4.72 -2.05 9.61
N LEU A 344 3.57 -2.63 9.28
CA LEU A 344 3.26 -4.04 9.56
C LEU A 344 4.24 -5.00 8.88
N SER A 345 4.62 -4.76 7.62
CA SER A 345 5.57 -5.59 6.88
C SER A 345 6.99 -5.59 7.46
N SER A 346 7.31 -4.63 8.32
CA SER A 346 8.61 -4.55 8.98
C SER A 346 8.68 -5.29 10.33
N LEU A 347 7.59 -5.97 10.72
CA LEU A 347 7.55 -6.73 11.99
C LEU A 347 8.43 -7.97 11.90
N GLU A 348 9.45 -8.04 12.78
CA GLU A 348 10.35 -9.17 12.91
C GLU A 348 10.40 -9.64 14.36
N TYR A 349 9.91 -10.84 14.64
CA TYR A 349 9.98 -11.46 15.96
C TYR A 349 11.38 -11.99 16.26
N SER A 350 11.82 -11.84 17.51
CA SER A 350 13.10 -12.38 17.98
C SER A 350 13.09 -13.91 17.99
N GLN A 351 14.26 -14.52 17.82
CA GLN A 351 14.39 -15.98 17.88
C GLN A 351 13.98 -16.55 19.24
N GLN A 352 14.20 -15.79 20.32
CA GLN A 352 13.78 -16.18 21.66
C GLN A 352 12.25 -16.25 21.75
N PHE A 353 11.55 -15.21 21.27
CA PHE A 353 10.10 -15.20 21.25
C PHE A 353 9.52 -16.34 20.40
N VAL A 354 10.06 -16.53 19.19
CA VAL A 354 9.65 -17.64 18.30
C VAL A 354 9.83 -18.99 19.01
N SER A 355 10.91 -19.18 19.75
CA SER A 355 11.15 -20.44 20.50
C SER A 355 10.12 -20.65 21.62
N ILE A 356 9.72 -19.59 22.31
CA ILE A 356 8.65 -19.65 23.34
C ILE A 356 7.34 -20.04 22.69
N ALA A 357 6.93 -19.37 21.63
CA ALA A 357 5.70 -19.63 20.90
C ALA A 357 5.62 -21.06 20.36
N MET A 358 6.73 -21.57 19.82
CA MET A 358 6.82 -22.94 19.32
C MET A 358 6.69 -23.99 20.45
N ASN A 359 7.33 -23.75 21.60
CA ASN A 359 7.28 -24.69 22.72
C ASN A 359 5.89 -24.77 23.38
N GLN A 360 5.05 -23.74 23.23
CA GLN A 360 3.71 -23.70 23.80
C GLN A 360 2.65 -24.24 22.83
N SER A 361 3.00 -24.48 21.57
CA SER A 361 2.07 -25.00 20.57
C SER A 361 2.15 -26.50 20.48
N ASP A 362 1.17 -27.23 21.02
CA ASP A 362 1.01 -28.67 20.86
C ASP A 362 0.62 -29.08 19.41
N GLN A 363 0.39 -28.12 18.52
CA GLN A 363 -0.05 -28.35 17.15
C GLN A 363 1.13 -28.31 16.18
N GLN A 364 1.55 -29.45 15.68
CA GLN A 364 2.64 -29.61 14.70
C GLN A 364 2.49 -28.75 13.42
N VAL A 365 1.28 -28.34 13.08
CA VAL A 365 0.99 -27.52 11.88
C VAL A 365 1.54 -26.11 12.02
N VAL A 366 1.59 -25.58 13.24
CA VAL A 366 2.06 -24.19 13.51
C VAL A 366 3.55 -24.15 13.87
N THR A 367 4.11 -25.26 14.39
CA THR A 367 5.51 -25.32 14.86
C THR A 367 6.55 -25.15 13.77
N SER A 368 6.20 -25.36 12.50
CA SER A 368 7.12 -25.15 11.38
C SER A 368 7.08 -23.75 10.78
N GLN A 369 6.18 -22.88 11.25
CA GLN A 369 6.02 -21.54 10.68
C GLN A 369 6.75 -20.50 11.52
N ASN A 370 7.54 -19.68 10.86
CA ASN A 370 8.16 -18.50 11.45
C ASN A 370 7.09 -17.41 11.67
N LEU A 371 6.90 -16.92 12.89
CA LEU A 371 5.92 -15.88 13.22
C LEU A 371 6.15 -14.58 12.44
N SER A 372 7.39 -14.20 12.21
CA SER A 372 7.71 -13.04 11.37
C SER A 372 7.24 -13.26 9.92
N ARG A 373 7.36 -14.49 9.38
CA ARG A 373 6.85 -14.82 8.06
C ARG A 373 5.32 -14.71 8.01
N ILE A 374 4.62 -15.13 9.06
CA ILE A 374 3.16 -14.99 9.17
C ILE A 374 2.76 -13.49 9.10
N ALA A 375 3.43 -12.64 9.85
CA ALA A 375 3.17 -11.20 9.84
C ALA A 375 3.45 -10.57 8.46
N ASN A 376 4.58 -10.93 7.84
CA ASN A 376 4.97 -10.43 6.52
C ASN A 376 3.99 -10.88 5.42
N GLU A 377 3.63 -12.18 5.39
CA GLU A 377 2.66 -12.71 4.43
C GLU A 377 1.27 -12.07 4.63
N THR A 378 0.88 -11.81 5.89
CA THR A 378 -0.35 -11.08 6.21
C THR A 378 -0.30 -9.66 5.64
N SER A 379 0.81 -8.96 5.82
CA SER A 379 1.01 -7.62 5.26
C SER A 379 1.02 -7.62 3.74
N ASP A 380 1.69 -8.59 3.10
CA ASP A 380 1.75 -8.71 1.64
C ASP A 380 0.37 -8.97 1.03
N MET A 381 -0.45 -9.79 1.70
CA MET A 381 -1.84 -10.02 1.29
C MET A 381 -2.69 -8.74 1.39
N ILE A 382 -2.55 -7.99 2.49
CA ILE A 382 -3.23 -6.70 2.66
C ILE A 382 -2.78 -5.71 1.58
N MET A 383 -1.47 -5.62 1.29
CA MET A 383 -0.91 -4.73 0.27
C MET A 383 -1.44 -5.08 -1.12
N SER A 384 -1.35 -6.35 -1.53
CA SER A 384 -1.87 -6.80 -2.82
C SER A 384 -3.37 -6.56 -2.97
N SER A 385 -4.14 -6.77 -1.91
CA SER A 385 -5.58 -6.48 -1.92
C SER A 385 -5.86 -4.98 -2.02
N TRP A 386 -5.06 -4.17 -1.35
CA TRP A 386 -5.14 -2.71 -1.45
C TRP A 386 -4.85 -2.19 -2.86
N GLU A 387 -3.84 -2.73 -3.53
CA GLU A 387 -3.51 -2.39 -4.92
C GLU A 387 -4.63 -2.76 -5.89
N ASN A 388 -5.37 -3.84 -5.60
CA ASN A 388 -6.50 -4.31 -6.41
C ASN A 388 -7.85 -3.65 -6.08
N ARG A 389 -7.89 -2.66 -5.16
CA ARG A 389 -9.11 -1.97 -4.76
C ARG A 389 -9.76 -1.19 -5.91
N ASN A 390 -11.02 -0.88 -5.75
CA ASN A 390 -11.74 -0.05 -6.72
C ASN A 390 -11.36 1.44 -6.62
N ALA A 391 -10.19 1.80 -7.14
CA ALA A 391 -9.67 3.18 -7.11
C ALA A 391 -10.63 4.22 -7.73
N SER A 392 -11.45 3.84 -8.72
CA SER A 392 -12.43 4.76 -9.31
C SER A 392 -13.50 5.19 -8.31
N GLN A 393 -13.91 4.27 -7.42
CA GLN A 393 -14.88 4.59 -6.37
C GLN A 393 -14.25 5.47 -5.29
N ASP A 394 -12.99 5.22 -4.94
CA ASP A 394 -12.23 6.06 -4.02
C ASP A 394 -12.10 7.49 -4.53
N ILE A 395 -11.74 7.66 -5.80
CA ILE A 395 -11.63 8.96 -6.47
C ILE A 395 -12.96 9.72 -6.36
N LEU A 396 -14.08 9.07 -6.64
CA LEU A 396 -15.40 9.70 -6.58
C LEU A 396 -15.75 10.13 -5.15
N SER A 397 -15.51 9.25 -4.18
CA SER A 397 -15.76 9.51 -2.76
C SER A 397 -14.91 10.66 -2.24
N GLN A 398 -13.61 10.69 -2.59
CA GLN A 398 -12.71 11.77 -2.18
C GLN A 398 -13.08 13.11 -2.81
N LYS A 399 -13.42 13.15 -4.09
CA LYS A 399 -13.90 14.37 -4.75
C LYS A 399 -15.14 14.92 -4.07
N GLN A 400 -16.08 14.05 -3.69
CA GLN A 400 -17.29 14.45 -3.00
C GLN A 400 -17.00 14.96 -1.58
N SER A 401 -16.10 14.30 -0.86
CA SER A 401 -15.65 14.72 0.47
C SER A 401 -14.94 16.07 0.41
N ASP A 402 -13.97 16.23 -0.50
CA ASP A 402 -13.23 17.49 -0.64
C ASP A 402 -14.18 18.65 -1.00
N ALA A 403 -15.10 18.45 -1.95
CA ALA A 403 -16.10 19.46 -2.30
C ALA A 403 -17.00 19.84 -1.11
N THR A 404 -17.40 18.86 -0.28
CA THR A 404 -18.24 19.08 0.90
C THR A 404 -17.50 19.84 1.98
N LEU A 405 -16.20 19.56 2.17
CA LEU A 405 -15.34 20.18 3.18
C LEU A 405 -14.76 21.53 2.72
N GLY A 406 -14.97 21.91 1.46
CA GLY A 406 -14.50 23.17 0.92
C GLY A 406 -13.03 23.14 0.47
N TYR A 407 -12.51 21.99 0.06
CA TYR A 407 -11.15 21.82 -0.43
C TYR A 407 -11.09 21.57 -1.93
N GLU A 408 -9.98 21.95 -2.52
CA GLU A 408 -9.50 21.47 -3.81
C GLU A 408 -8.11 20.84 -3.64
N ARG A 409 -7.71 19.97 -4.60
CA ARG A 409 -6.36 19.38 -4.62
C ARG A 409 -5.53 19.99 -5.72
N ILE A 410 -4.30 20.31 -5.37
CA ILE A 410 -3.28 20.85 -6.26
C ILE A 410 -2.01 20.01 -6.14
N GLN A 411 -1.19 20.02 -7.18
CA GLN A 411 0.14 19.45 -7.16
C GLN A 411 1.20 20.56 -7.16
N ASP A 412 2.18 20.45 -6.29
CA ASP A 412 3.41 21.21 -6.36
C ASP A 412 4.32 20.58 -7.43
N THR A 413 4.49 21.24 -8.56
CA THR A 413 5.27 20.75 -9.70
C THR A 413 6.78 20.63 -9.43
N GLN A 414 7.28 21.23 -8.33
CA GLN A 414 8.70 21.16 -7.95
C GLN A 414 9.00 19.98 -7.04
N THR A 415 8.05 19.57 -6.19
CA THR A 415 8.24 18.48 -5.23
C THR A 415 7.43 17.24 -5.58
N GLY A 416 6.42 17.37 -6.47
CA GLY A 416 5.47 16.30 -6.77
C GLY A 416 4.37 16.14 -5.71
N GLU A 417 4.45 16.83 -4.57
CA GLU A 417 3.50 16.72 -3.46
C GLU A 417 2.08 17.09 -3.87
N ILE A 418 1.11 16.31 -3.39
CA ILE A 418 -0.32 16.61 -3.52
C ILE A 418 -0.80 17.33 -2.26
N ILE A 419 -1.41 18.47 -2.47
CA ILE A 419 -1.80 19.41 -1.41
C ILE A 419 -3.33 19.58 -1.44
N LYS A 420 -3.97 19.40 -0.30
CA LYS A 420 -5.35 19.83 -0.06
C LYS A 420 -5.34 21.28 0.36
N ILE A 421 -6.00 22.15 -0.37
CA ILE A 421 -6.03 23.59 -0.12
C ILE A 421 -7.47 24.11 -0.17
N ASP A 422 -7.73 25.24 0.48
CA ASP A 422 -9.05 25.86 0.47
C ASP A 422 -9.55 26.12 -0.96
N ASN A 423 -10.81 25.81 -1.21
CA ASN A 423 -11.42 25.85 -2.54
C ASN A 423 -11.38 27.26 -3.16
N GLY A 424 -11.09 27.34 -4.45
CA GLY A 424 -10.95 28.59 -5.20
C GLY A 424 -9.55 29.16 -5.20
N PHE A 425 -8.56 28.48 -4.64
CA PHE A 425 -7.16 28.89 -4.72
C PHE A 425 -6.69 29.00 -6.17
N MET A 426 -6.97 27.98 -6.98
CA MET A 426 -6.54 27.95 -8.39
C MET A 426 -7.24 29.00 -9.26
N ASP A 427 -8.41 29.51 -8.87
CA ASP A 427 -9.12 30.56 -9.59
C ASP A 427 -8.36 31.91 -9.53
N HIS A 428 -7.51 32.09 -8.53
CA HIS A 428 -6.78 33.34 -8.26
C HIS A 428 -5.26 33.20 -8.31
N TYR A 429 -4.77 31.94 -8.48
CA TYR A 429 -3.34 31.67 -8.54
C TYR A 429 -2.80 31.96 -9.94
N ASP A 430 -1.83 32.89 -10.04
CA ASP A 430 -1.19 33.32 -11.28
C ASP A 430 0.28 32.84 -11.41
N GLY A 431 0.72 32.01 -10.47
CA GLY A 431 2.06 31.38 -10.47
C GLY A 431 2.15 30.16 -11.40
N THR A 432 3.30 29.50 -11.37
CA THR A 432 3.59 28.33 -12.24
C THR A 432 3.96 27.07 -11.45
N ARG A 433 4.07 27.17 -10.12
CA ARG A 433 4.50 26.07 -9.28
C ARG A 433 3.38 25.10 -8.97
N TYR A 434 2.15 25.58 -8.77
CA TYR A 434 1.01 24.77 -8.42
C TYR A 434 0.10 24.54 -9.62
N THR A 435 -0.41 23.33 -9.76
CA THR A 435 -1.35 22.96 -10.82
C THR A 435 -2.49 22.09 -10.28
N THR A 436 -3.63 22.09 -10.94
CA THR A 436 -4.73 21.15 -10.63
C THR A 436 -4.31 19.73 -10.91
N ILE A 437 -4.76 18.78 -10.09
CA ILE A 437 -4.48 17.36 -10.28
C ILE A 437 -5.45 16.72 -11.28
N THR A 438 -5.00 15.62 -11.87
CA THR A 438 -5.81 14.74 -12.71
C THR A 438 -6.65 13.78 -11.88
N ASP A 439 -7.66 13.13 -12.49
CA ASP A 439 -8.47 12.12 -11.83
C ASP A 439 -7.63 10.96 -11.27
N ALA A 440 -6.62 10.51 -12.00
CA ALA A 440 -5.74 9.45 -11.54
C ALA A 440 -4.97 9.84 -10.25
N GLN A 441 -4.52 11.08 -10.16
CA GLN A 441 -3.81 11.60 -8.99
C GLN A 441 -4.70 11.77 -7.74
N TYR A 442 -6.04 11.68 -7.88
CA TYR A 442 -6.92 11.61 -6.71
C TYR A 442 -6.77 10.30 -5.92
N ALA A 443 -6.22 9.25 -6.54
CA ALA A 443 -5.90 7.99 -5.87
C ALA A 443 -4.61 8.05 -5.05
N ASP A 444 -3.79 9.07 -5.29
CA ASP A 444 -2.52 9.26 -4.58
C ASP A 444 -2.74 9.86 -3.18
N PRO A 445 -1.88 9.54 -2.22
CA PRO A 445 -1.93 10.15 -0.89
C PRO A 445 -1.79 11.67 -0.96
N VAL A 446 -2.48 12.36 -0.06
CA VAL A 446 -2.29 13.81 0.14
C VAL A 446 -1.14 14.01 1.12
N ASP A 447 -0.16 14.84 0.76
CA ASP A 447 1.03 15.08 1.60
C ASP A 447 0.76 16.08 2.72
N LYS A 448 -0.10 17.05 2.46
CA LYS A 448 -0.41 18.11 3.44
C LYS A 448 -1.76 18.79 3.16
N VAL A 449 -2.35 19.30 4.23
CA VAL A 449 -3.52 20.19 4.17
C VAL A 449 -3.05 21.62 4.47
N VAL A 450 -3.55 22.57 3.68
CA VAL A 450 -3.17 23.98 3.75
C VAL A 450 -4.43 24.82 3.86
N HIS A 451 -4.46 25.72 4.86
CA HIS A 451 -5.45 26.77 4.99
C HIS A 451 -4.82 28.10 4.66
N ILE A 452 -5.51 28.91 3.84
CA ILE A 452 -5.08 30.26 3.49
C ILE A 452 -5.64 31.20 4.54
N GLN A 453 -4.76 31.97 5.19
CA GLN A 453 -5.15 32.99 6.20
C GLN A 453 -5.64 34.26 5.55
#